data_a24507976d84c4ddb16c07dfa88550e4
#
_entry.id   a24507976d84c4ddb16c07dfa88550e4
#
_cell.length_a   1.000
_cell.length_b   1.000
_cell.length_c   1.000
_cell.angle_alpha   90.00
_cell.angle_beta   90.00
_cell.angle_gamma   90.00
#
_symmetry.space_group_name_H-M   'P 1'
#
loop_
_entity.id
_entity.type
_entity.pdbx_description
1 polymer ?
#
loop_
_entity_poly.entity_id
_entity_poly.type
_entity_poly.pdbx_seq_one_letter_code
_entity_poly.pdbx_strand_id
1 'polypeptide(L)'
;MKRTSIAGLLAVVLVLMGSGCNDDDQNVPSSIQASKLQPRLLYVAVGASETFGLGAADPLRESWPQVFYRKALPRRASFVNLGIPGATVADALTKEALYTARLKPELVTVWLNVNDILSGVGAEAYERDLNELLRLVTTDDETTVLVANTPPLEWLPSYRSCLPNPPAGAPDCEFEGTWPRPKVVDRLIATYNLAIDRVAARVGASVVDLHSATLALVRRGRGADLVSGDGFHPSTEGHREVARTFTEAFAGVPQG
;
A
#
# COMPACT_ATOMS: atom_id res chain seq x y z
N MET A 1 55.70 7.89 -55.56
CA MET A 1 55.60 9.14 -56.37
C MET A 1 54.88 10.14 -55.47
N LYS A 2 55.64 11.08 -54.88
CA LYS A 2 55.70 12.52 -55.22
C LYS A 2 54.28 13.12 -55.19
N ARG A 3 53.90 14.10 -54.47
CA ARG A 3 54.44 15.38 -53.92
C ARG A 3 53.21 16.05 -53.26
N THR A 4 53.13 17.04 -52.47
CA THR A 4 53.94 18.08 -51.84
C THR A 4 52.99 18.92 -50.96
N SER A 5 53.51 19.39 -49.88
CA SER A 5 53.01 20.44 -48.97
C SER A 5 52.51 21.71 -49.67
N ILE A 6 51.64 22.47 -48.98
CA ILE A 6 51.83 23.94 -48.79
C ILE A 6 51.10 24.35 -47.50
N ALA A 7 51.87 25.01 -46.67
CA ALA A 7 51.44 25.73 -45.46
C ALA A 7 50.88 27.10 -45.83
N GLY A 8 49.89 27.56 -45.11
CA GLY A 8 49.36 28.92 -45.17
C GLY A 8 49.10 29.46 -43.79
N LEU A 9 50.06 30.18 -43.28
CA LEU A 9 50.01 30.94 -42.03
C LEU A 9 49.22 32.23 -42.31
N LEU A 10 48.09 32.42 -41.60
CA LEU A 10 47.44 33.74 -41.57
C LEU A 10 47.38 34.20 -40.11
N ALA A 11 48.26 35.14 -39.76
CA ALA A 11 48.21 35.84 -38.50
C ALA A 11 47.14 36.95 -38.61
N VAL A 12 46.14 36.87 -37.71
CA VAL A 12 45.20 37.96 -37.52
C VAL A 12 45.55 38.64 -36.20
N VAL A 13 45.98 39.87 -36.29
CA VAL A 13 46.20 40.78 -35.15
C VAL A 13 44.86 41.27 -34.66
N LEU A 14 44.51 40.92 -33.41
CA LEU A 14 43.31 41.45 -32.74
C LEU A 14 43.72 42.61 -31.85
N VAL A 15 43.28 43.78 -32.22
CA VAL A 15 43.42 45.02 -31.46
C VAL A 15 42.54 44.98 -30.24
N LEU A 16 43.12 45.03 -29.04
CA LEU A 16 42.40 45.19 -27.78
C LEU A 16 41.92 46.66 -27.67
N MET A 17 40.64 46.87 -27.89
CA MET A 17 39.91 48.03 -27.42
C MET A 17 39.34 47.72 -26.05
N GLY A 18 39.93 48.27 -25.01
CA GLY A 18 39.34 48.25 -23.68
C GLY A 18 38.13 49.17 -23.66
N SER A 19 36.98 48.58 -23.37
CA SER A 19 35.79 49.30 -22.93
C SER A 19 35.47 48.79 -21.53
N GLY A 20 35.66 49.67 -20.54
CA GLY A 20 35.24 49.39 -19.18
C GLY A 20 33.73 49.12 -19.14
N CYS A 21 33.37 47.96 -18.69
CA CYS A 21 32.02 47.72 -18.20
C CYS A 21 32.03 47.97 -16.70
N ASN A 22 31.23 48.91 -16.28
CA ASN A 22 30.87 49.12 -14.89
C ASN A 22 30.41 47.80 -14.27
N ASP A 23 30.98 47.46 -13.14
CA ASP A 23 30.41 46.53 -12.19
C ASP A 23 29.14 47.16 -11.61
N ASP A 24 28.02 47.05 -12.35
CA ASP A 24 26.70 47.09 -11.74
C ASP A 24 26.54 45.76 -11.01
N ASP A 25 26.82 45.84 -9.72
CA ASP A 25 26.41 44.88 -8.71
C ASP A 25 24.91 44.57 -8.94
N GLN A 26 24.61 43.64 -9.81
CA GLN A 26 23.28 43.04 -9.88
C GLN A 26 23.13 42.25 -8.61
N ASN A 27 22.53 42.91 -7.64
CA ASN A 27 21.94 42.38 -6.44
C ASN A 27 20.98 41.27 -6.84
N VAL A 28 21.51 40.08 -7.16
CA VAL A 28 20.74 38.85 -7.29
C VAL A 28 20.17 38.62 -5.91
N PRO A 29 18.85 38.68 -5.75
CA PRO A 29 18.29 38.47 -4.42
C PRO A 29 18.74 37.08 -3.94
N SER A 30 19.57 37.06 -2.93
CA SER A 30 19.99 35.86 -2.19
C SER A 30 18.86 35.21 -1.42
N SER A 31 17.63 35.42 -1.84
CA SER A 31 16.41 34.93 -1.23
C SER A 31 15.72 33.82 -2.00
N ILE A 32 16.44 33.01 -2.76
CA ILE A 32 16.11 31.61 -2.80
C ILE A 32 16.76 31.04 -1.54
N GLN A 33 16.29 31.46 -0.38
CA GLN A 33 16.33 30.57 0.78
C GLN A 33 15.73 29.27 0.28
N ALA A 34 16.59 28.25 0.15
CA ALA A 34 16.13 26.89 0.05
C ALA A 34 15.15 26.74 1.22
N SER A 35 13.86 26.92 0.96
CA SER A 35 12.82 26.57 1.91
C SER A 35 13.21 25.15 2.27
N LYS A 36 13.57 24.91 3.53
CA LYS A 36 13.87 23.56 4.01
C LYS A 36 12.74 22.73 3.46
N LEU A 37 13.03 21.95 2.41
CA LEU A 37 12.08 21.00 1.84
C LEU A 37 11.74 20.11 3.03
N GLN A 38 10.58 20.34 3.63
CA GLN A 38 10.11 19.44 4.66
C GLN A 38 10.14 18.05 4.06
N PRO A 39 10.64 17.04 4.78
CA PRO A 39 10.73 15.70 4.26
C PRO A 39 9.40 15.34 3.62
N ARG A 40 9.45 14.88 2.39
CA ARG A 40 8.27 14.48 1.65
C ARG A 40 7.85 13.14 2.22
N LEU A 41 6.70 13.07 2.85
CA LEU A 41 6.15 11.79 3.30
C LEU A 41 5.94 10.90 2.07
N LEU A 42 6.61 9.76 2.04
CA LEU A 42 6.37 8.69 1.06
C LEU A 42 5.54 7.61 1.72
N TYR A 43 4.38 7.37 1.16
CA TYR A 43 3.48 6.30 1.56
C TYR A 43 3.56 5.15 0.56
N VAL A 44 3.74 3.92 1.06
CA VAL A 44 3.72 2.68 0.28
C VAL A 44 2.61 1.77 0.81
N ALA A 45 1.74 1.29 -0.08
CA ALA A 45 0.76 0.26 0.23
C ALA A 45 1.21 -1.10 -0.29
N VAL A 46 1.31 -2.08 0.60
CA VAL A 46 1.65 -3.48 0.36
C VAL A 46 0.39 -4.32 0.56
N GLY A 47 0.09 -5.25 -0.33
CA GLY A 47 -1.10 -6.07 -0.19
C GLY A 47 -1.54 -6.80 -1.44
N ALA A 48 -2.73 -7.36 -1.42
CA ALA A 48 -3.27 -8.18 -2.49
C ALA A 48 -4.23 -7.41 -3.42
N SER A 49 -5.23 -8.11 -3.93
CA SER A 49 -6.26 -7.56 -4.84
C SER A 49 -7.04 -6.39 -4.25
N GLU A 50 -7.31 -6.41 -2.97
CA GLU A 50 -8.00 -5.33 -2.26
C GLU A 50 -7.13 -4.06 -2.21
N THR A 51 -5.82 -4.24 -2.04
CA THR A 51 -4.86 -3.13 -2.07
C THR A 51 -4.66 -2.60 -3.48
N PHE A 52 -4.61 -3.48 -4.48
CA PHE A 52 -4.63 -3.09 -5.89
C PHE A 52 -5.88 -2.26 -6.23
N GLY A 53 -7.04 -2.61 -5.65
CA GLY A 53 -8.31 -1.90 -5.83
C GLY A 53 -9.37 -2.70 -6.59
N LEU A 54 -9.25 -4.04 -6.64
CA LEU A 54 -10.29 -4.86 -7.26
C LEU A 54 -11.63 -4.64 -6.54
N GLY A 55 -12.69 -4.58 -7.33
CA GLY A 55 -14.06 -4.31 -6.87
C GLY A 55 -14.45 -2.83 -6.82
N ALA A 56 -13.48 -1.89 -6.84
CA ALA A 56 -13.77 -0.46 -7.00
C ALA A 56 -14.17 -0.14 -8.45
N ALA A 57 -15.06 0.82 -8.65
CA ALA A 57 -15.47 1.27 -9.98
C ALA A 57 -14.32 1.92 -10.77
N ASP A 58 -13.41 2.59 -10.08
CA ASP A 58 -12.15 3.12 -10.62
C ASP A 58 -11.01 2.77 -9.66
N PRO A 59 -10.31 1.62 -9.86
CA PRO A 59 -9.23 1.19 -8.97
C PRO A 59 -8.13 2.23 -8.75
N LEU A 60 -7.81 3.03 -9.77
CA LEU A 60 -6.75 4.03 -9.68
C LEU A 60 -7.14 5.25 -8.81
N ARG A 61 -8.44 5.47 -8.59
CA ARG A 61 -8.94 6.62 -7.82
C ARG A 61 -9.68 6.23 -6.56
N GLU A 62 -10.28 5.05 -6.53
CA GLU A 62 -11.23 4.62 -5.50
C GLU A 62 -10.77 3.40 -4.71
N SER A 63 -9.58 2.83 -5.02
CA SER A 63 -8.94 1.85 -4.13
C SER A 63 -8.74 2.45 -2.74
N TRP A 64 -8.85 1.63 -1.70
CA TRP A 64 -8.73 2.10 -0.32
C TRP A 64 -7.41 2.83 -0.04
N PRO A 65 -6.22 2.38 -0.58
CA PRO A 65 -4.99 3.11 -0.33
C PRO A 65 -4.99 4.49 -0.97
N GLN A 66 -5.59 4.61 -2.16
CA GLN A 66 -5.71 5.88 -2.86
C GLN A 66 -6.67 6.85 -2.13
N VAL A 67 -7.77 6.32 -1.58
CA VAL A 67 -8.71 7.11 -0.77
C VAL A 67 -8.06 7.56 0.54
N PHE A 68 -7.35 6.65 1.23
CA PHE A 68 -6.57 6.95 2.43
C PHE A 68 -5.52 8.03 2.15
N TYR A 69 -4.69 7.85 1.12
CA TYR A 69 -3.69 8.82 0.69
C TYR A 69 -4.26 10.23 0.54
N ARG A 70 -5.37 10.36 -0.18
CA ARG A 70 -5.98 11.68 -0.45
C ARG A 70 -6.65 12.32 0.75
N LYS A 71 -7.16 11.51 1.69
CA LYS A 71 -7.94 12.01 2.83
C LYS A 71 -7.12 12.21 4.10
N ALA A 72 -6.14 11.33 4.34
CA ALA A 72 -5.40 11.28 5.59
C ALA A 72 -4.02 11.93 5.52
N LEU A 73 -3.42 12.03 4.32
CA LEU A 73 -2.03 12.46 4.18
C LEU A 73 -1.89 13.89 3.64
N PRO A 74 -0.78 14.57 3.95
CA PRO A 74 -0.53 15.92 3.43
C PRO A 74 -0.48 15.96 1.91
N ARG A 75 -0.91 17.06 1.29
CA ARG A 75 -0.88 17.23 -0.18
C ARG A 75 0.49 17.06 -0.83
N ARG A 76 1.57 17.17 -0.05
CA ARG A 76 2.96 16.98 -0.51
C ARG A 76 3.42 15.53 -0.41
N ALA A 77 2.63 14.65 0.20
CA ALA A 77 2.96 13.23 0.25
C ALA A 77 3.07 12.65 -1.16
N SER A 78 3.89 11.62 -1.30
CA SER A 78 3.94 10.77 -2.49
C SER A 78 3.34 9.42 -2.14
N PHE A 79 2.78 8.72 -3.12
CA PHE A 79 2.11 7.44 -2.91
C PHE A 79 2.53 6.41 -3.95
N VAL A 80 2.79 5.20 -3.49
CA VAL A 80 3.07 4.03 -4.33
C VAL A 80 2.18 2.89 -3.88
N ASN A 81 1.39 2.34 -4.80
CA ASN A 81 0.60 1.13 -4.57
C ASN A 81 1.35 -0.07 -5.16
N LEU A 82 1.75 -1.01 -4.31
CA LEU A 82 2.43 -2.25 -4.70
C LEU A 82 1.51 -3.47 -4.66
N GLY A 83 0.22 -3.29 -4.41
CA GLY A 83 -0.73 -4.40 -4.31
C GLY A 83 -0.73 -5.31 -5.54
N ILE A 84 -0.56 -6.61 -5.31
CA ILE A 84 -0.54 -7.65 -6.35
C ILE A 84 -1.72 -8.60 -6.15
N PRO A 85 -2.70 -8.63 -7.07
CA PRO A 85 -3.82 -9.56 -6.96
C PRO A 85 -3.38 -11.01 -6.74
N GLY A 86 -3.98 -11.68 -5.76
CA GLY A 86 -3.66 -13.06 -5.40
C GLY A 86 -2.44 -13.23 -4.50
N ALA A 87 -1.70 -12.16 -4.17
CA ALA A 87 -0.49 -12.28 -3.35
C ALA A 87 -0.80 -12.82 -1.95
N THR A 88 0.01 -13.77 -1.51
CA THR A 88 0.18 -14.20 -0.12
C THR A 88 1.28 -13.37 0.54
N VAL A 89 1.46 -13.51 1.85
CA VAL A 89 2.61 -12.88 2.55
C VAL A 89 3.94 -13.37 1.98
N ALA A 90 4.04 -14.67 1.64
CA ALA A 90 5.26 -15.22 1.03
C ALA A 90 5.56 -14.63 -0.35
N ASP A 91 4.53 -14.35 -1.16
CA ASP A 91 4.70 -13.63 -2.43
C ASP A 91 5.17 -12.20 -2.21
N ALA A 92 4.55 -11.51 -1.26
CA ALA A 92 4.88 -10.12 -0.94
C ALA A 92 6.31 -9.95 -0.42
N LEU A 93 6.85 -10.93 0.33
CA LEU A 93 8.25 -10.95 0.76
C LEU A 93 9.22 -10.84 -0.41
N THR A 94 8.95 -11.54 -1.51
CA THR A 94 9.85 -11.62 -2.66
C THR A 94 9.63 -10.51 -3.68
N LYS A 95 8.46 -9.88 -3.68
CA LYS A 95 8.06 -8.89 -4.68
C LYS A 95 7.95 -7.49 -4.07
N GLU A 96 7.00 -7.28 -3.17
CA GLU A 96 6.61 -5.96 -2.66
C GLU A 96 7.56 -5.44 -1.57
N ALA A 97 7.96 -6.30 -0.61
CA ALA A 97 8.78 -5.90 0.53
C ALA A 97 10.16 -5.40 0.11
N LEU A 98 10.78 -6.03 -0.89
CA LEU A 98 12.09 -5.62 -1.41
C LEU A 98 12.04 -4.24 -2.08
N TYR A 99 10.94 -3.93 -2.79
CA TYR A 99 10.74 -2.58 -3.35
C TYR A 99 10.48 -1.56 -2.27
N THR A 100 9.62 -1.89 -1.30
CA THR A 100 9.33 -1.04 -0.14
C THR A 100 10.61 -0.67 0.60
N ALA A 101 11.44 -1.66 0.92
CA ALA A 101 12.71 -1.44 1.62
C ALA A 101 13.67 -0.51 0.86
N ARG A 102 13.69 -0.59 -0.48
CA ARG A 102 14.51 0.31 -1.32
C ARG A 102 13.97 1.74 -1.37
N LEU A 103 12.67 1.90 -1.29
CA LEU A 103 12.00 3.20 -1.33
C LEU A 103 12.16 3.98 -0.02
N LYS A 104 12.41 3.28 1.11
CA LYS A 104 12.53 3.85 2.46
C LYS A 104 11.37 4.79 2.79
N PRO A 105 10.12 4.31 2.82
CA PRO A 105 8.96 5.14 3.08
C PRO A 105 8.84 5.50 4.55
N GLU A 106 8.26 6.65 4.83
CA GLU A 106 7.86 7.08 6.19
C GLU A 106 6.57 6.41 6.65
N LEU A 107 5.74 5.92 5.71
CA LEU A 107 4.49 5.24 6.02
C LEU A 107 4.30 4.01 5.13
N VAL A 108 4.04 2.87 5.76
CA VAL A 108 3.66 1.62 5.08
C VAL A 108 2.34 1.14 5.60
N THR A 109 1.45 0.73 4.71
CA THR A 109 0.27 -0.05 5.08
C THR A 109 0.40 -1.46 4.51
N VAL A 110 -0.01 -2.47 5.29
CA VAL A 110 0.03 -3.88 4.90
C VAL A 110 -1.34 -4.51 5.10
N TRP A 111 -1.89 -5.11 4.04
CA TRP A 111 -3.09 -5.93 4.14
C TRP A 111 -2.92 -7.21 3.32
N LEU A 112 -2.51 -8.28 3.99
CA LEU A 112 -2.22 -9.62 3.44
C LEU A 112 -2.66 -10.66 4.47
N ASN A 113 -3.67 -11.44 4.16
CA ASN A 113 -4.15 -12.51 5.02
C ASN A 113 -5.15 -13.44 4.32
N VAL A 114 -6.09 -12.89 3.54
CA VAL A 114 -7.18 -13.67 2.95
C VAL A 114 -6.66 -14.72 1.98
N ASN A 115 -5.70 -14.37 1.11
CA ASN A 115 -5.11 -15.32 0.16
C ASN A 115 -4.31 -16.43 0.85
N ASP A 116 -3.65 -16.13 1.97
CA ASP A 116 -2.96 -17.14 2.78
C ASP A 116 -3.96 -18.14 3.36
N ILE A 117 -5.09 -17.64 3.89
CA ILE A 117 -6.18 -18.49 4.37
C ILE A 117 -6.74 -19.37 3.25
N LEU A 118 -7.03 -18.79 2.08
CA LEU A 118 -7.56 -19.51 0.93
C LEU A 118 -6.60 -20.54 0.36
N SER A 119 -5.30 -20.25 0.43
CA SER A 119 -4.23 -21.16 0.03
C SER A 119 -3.90 -22.23 1.07
N GLY A 120 -4.58 -22.22 2.22
CA GLY A 120 -4.36 -23.19 3.30
C GLY A 120 -3.03 -23.02 4.04
N VAL A 121 -2.46 -21.83 4.04
CA VAL A 121 -1.23 -21.54 4.79
C VAL A 121 -1.53 -21.66 6.28
N GLY A 122 -0.74 -22.46 7.00
CA GLY A 122 -0.89 -22.59 8.46
C GLY A 122 -0.52 -21.31 9.19
N ALA A 123 -1.24 -21.00 10.27
CA ALA A 123 -1.07 -19.75 11.01
C ALA A 123 0.37 -19.51 11.52
N GLU A 124 1.11 -20.58 11.87
CA GLU A 124 2.51 -20.48 12.28
C GLU A 124 3.42 -20.03 11.12
N ALA A 125 3.21 -20.59 9.92
CA ALA A 125 3.93 -20.19 8.72
C ALA A 125 3.60 -18.74 8.36
N TYR A 126 2.32 -18.39 8.37
CA TYR A 126 1.85 -17.02 8.18
C TYR A 126 2.50 -16.03 9.17
N GLU A 127 2.51 -16.36 10.47
CA GLU A 127 3.11 -15.50 11.50
C GLU A 127 4.60 -15.28 11.27
N ARG A 128 5.34 -16.33 10.89
CA ARG A 128 6.77 -16.25 10.59
C ARG A 128 7.01 -15.32 9.40
N ASP A 129 6.28 -15.56 8.31
CA ASP A 129 6.47 -14.83 7.05
C ASP A 129 6.01 -13.37 7.18
N LEU A 130 4.91 -13.10 7.89
CA LEU A 130 4.47 -11.74 8.22
C LEU A 130 5.50 -11.00 9.10
N ASN A 131 6.10 -11.69 10.08
CA ASN A 131 7.14 -11.08 10.90
C ASN A 131 8.37 -10.69 10.08
N GLU A 132 8.77 -11.50 9.12
CA GLU A 132 9.86 -11.17 8.20
C GLU A 132 9.48 -9.99 7.29
N LEU A 133 8.27 -10.01 6.72
CA LEU A 133 7.76 -8.94 5.87
C LEU A 133 7.74 -7.60 6.62
N LEU A 134 7.12 -7.55 7.81
CA LEU A 134 7.02 -6.31 8.57
C LEU A 134 8.40 -5.78 8.98
N ARG A 135 9.36 -6.65 9.30
CA ARG A 135 10.75 -6.23 9.57
C ARG A 135 11.43 -5.64 8.35
N LEU A 136 11.20 -6.20 7.16
CA LEU A 136 11.80 -5.69 5.92
C LEU A 136 11.23 -4.33 5.52
N VAL A 137 9.95 -4.08 5.76
CA VAL A 137 9.31 -2.82 5.39
C VAL A 137 9.47 -1.73 6.47
N THR A 138 9.85 -2.09 7.69
CA THR A 138 10.25 -1.14 8.74
C THR A 138 11.71 -0.79 8.53
N THR A 139 11.98 0.20 7.68
CA THR A 139 13.34 0.50 7.21
C THR A 139 14.20 1.25 8.21
N ASP A 140 13.58 1.94 9.16
CA ASP A 140 14.21 2.68 10.25
C ASP A 140 13.18 2.96 11.37
N ASP A 141 13.62 3.61 12.45
CA ASP A 141 12.79 3.94 13.60
C ASP A 141 11.71 5.01 13.29
N GLU A 142 11.81 5.69 12.15
CA GLU A 142 10.85 6.72 11.73
C GLU A 142 9.74 6.13 10.84
N THR A 143 9.90 4.89 10.35
CA THR A 143 8.90 4.23 9.51
C THR A 143 7.66 3.83 10.31
N THR A 144 6.54 4.47 10.07
CA THR A 144 5.24 4.05 10.60
C THR A 144 4.68 2.89 9.79
N VAL A 145 4.33 1.79 10.43
CA VAL A 145 3.71 0.62 9.79
C VAL A 145 2.30 0.39 10.36
N LEU A 146 1.31 0.33 9.47
CA LEU A 146 -0.07 -0.05 9.78
C LEU A 146 -0.34 -1.42 9.14
N VAL A 147 -0.72 -2.42 9.93
CA VAL A 147 -1.05 -3.76 9.44
C VAL A 147 -2.51 -4.08 9.72
N ALA A 148 -3.27 -4.45 8.68
CA ALA A 148 -4.68 -4.80 8.84
C ALA A 148 -4.86 -6.24 9.31
N ASN A 149 -5.78 -6.45 10.25
CA ASN A 149 -6.24 -7.78 10.61
C ASN A 149 -7.23 -8.32 9.57
N THR A 150 -7.56 -9.61 9.67
CA THR A 150 -8.45 -10.30 8.74
C THR A 150 -9.90 -9.93 9.03
N PRO A 151 -10.65 -9.39 8.06
CA PRO A 151 -12.08 -9.15 8.23
C PRO A 151 -12.85 -10.48 8.37
N PRO A 152 -14.09 -10.47 8.87
CA PRO A 152 -14.93 -11.64 8.84
C PRO A 152 -15.21 -12.05 7.39
N LEU A 153 -15.14 -13.33 7.07
CA LEU A 153 -15.34 -13.83 5.69
C LEU A 153 -16.66 -14.59 5.53
N GLU A 154 -17.22 -15.11 6.63
CA GLU A 154 -18.38 -15.98 6.63
C GLU A 154 -19.69 -15.31 6.16
N TRP A 155 -19.71 -13.98 6.10
CA TRP A 155 -20.85 -13.21 5.60
C TRP A 155 -20.77 -12.91 4.11
N LEU A 156 -19.59 -13.06 3.47
CA LEU A 156 -19.38 -12.77 2.05
C LEU A 156 -20.32 -13.61 1.17
N PRO A 157 -20.96 -13.01 0.15
CA PRO A 157 -21.80 -13.75 -0.79
C PRO A 157 -21.08 -14.93 -1.44
N SER A 158 -19.82 -14.73 -1.90
CA SER A 158 -18.98 -15.77 -2.51
C SER A 158 -18.70 -16.94 -1.56
N TYR A 159 -18.44 -16.66 -0.28
CA TYR A 159 -18.30 -17.71 0.72
C TYR A 159 -19.61 -18.49 0.94
N ARG A 160 -20.72 -17.76 1.10
CA ARG A 160 -22.03 -18.34 1.39
C ARG A 160 -22.58 -19.18 0.23
N SER A 161 -22.28 -18.80 -1.01
CA SER A 161 -22.66 -19.57 -2.21
C SER A 161 -21.98 -20.94 -2.28
N CYS A 162 -20.81 -21.08 -1.68
CA CYS A 162 -20.03 -22.33 -1.68
C CYS A 162 -20.31 -23.24 -0.48
N LEU A 163 -21.29 -22.91 0.36
CA LEU A 163 -21.72 -23.80 1.44
C LEU A 163 -22.55 -24.96 0.89
N PRO A 164 -22.61 -26.14 1.59
CA PRO A 164 -23.41 -27.27 1.16
C PRO A 164 -24.91 -26.97 0.95
N ASN A 165 -25.44 -25.97 1.65
CA ASN A 165 -26.81 -25.48 1.52
C ASN A 165 -26.77 -23.95 1.36
N PRO A 166 -26.46 -23.43 0.15
CA PRO A 166 -26.36 -22.00 -0.08
C PRO A 166 -27.74 -21.31 0.11
N PRO A 167 -27.76 -20.02 0.46
CA PRO A 167 -29.01 -19.27 0.51
C PRO A 167 -29.73 -19.28 -0.84
N ALA A 168 -31.06 -19.20 -0.83
CA ALA A 168 -31.85 -19.09 -2.05
C ALA A 168 -31.42 -17.82 -2.83
N GLY A 169 -31.13 -17.99 -4.12
CA GLY A 169 -30.65 -16.92 -4.99
C GLY A 169 -29.15 -16.58 -4.83
N ALA A 170 -28.39 -17.39 -4.11
CA ALA A 170 -26.94 -17.26 -4.09
C ALA A 170 -26.36 -17.49 -5.51
N PRO A 171 -25.29 -16.78 -5.90
CA PRO A 171 -24.60 -17.05 -7.15
C PRO A 171 -23.98 -18.45 -7.15
N ASP A 172 -23.55 -18.93 -8.31
CA ASP A 172 -22.80 -20.18 -8.39
C ASP A 172 -21.48 -20.07 -7.60
N CYS A 173 -21.06 -21.19 -7.00
CA CYS A 173 -19.78 -21.23 -6.32
C CYS A 173 -18.65 -21.22 -7.34
N GLU A 174 -17.88 -20.14 -7.38
CA GLU A 174 -16.75 -19.97 -8.30
C GLU A 174 -15.43 -20.56 -7.75
N PHE A 175 -15.40 -20.98 -6.50
CA PHE A 175 -14.20 -21.54 -5.88
C PHE A 175 -14.18 -23.07 -6.00
N GLU A 176 -13.07 -23.60 -6.47
CA GLU A 176 -12.83 -25.03 -6.45
C GLU A 176 -12.61 -25.53 -5.02
N GLY A 177 -13.33 -26.59 -4.66
CA GLY A 177 -13.18 -27.25 -3.37
C GLY A 177 -14.32 -27.00 -2.38
N THR A 178 -14.16 -27.53 -1.18
CA THR A 178 -15.16 -27.41 -0.10
C THR A 178 -14.70 -26.35 0.90
N TRP A 179 -15.43 -25.29 1.02
CA TRP A 179 -15.15 -24.28 2.04
C TRP A 179 -15.39 -24.83 3.44
N PRO A 180 -14.55 -24.49 4.40
CA PRO A 180 -14.78 -24.85 5.79
C PRO A 180 -16.11 -24.28 6.30
N ARG A 181 -16.73 -24.97 7.27
CA ARG A 181 -17.94 -24.45 7.92
C ARG A 181 -17.66 -23.12 8.60
N PRO A 182 -18.65 -22.20 8.73
CA PRO A 182 -18.45 -20.86 9.31
C PRO A 182 -17.67 -20.86 10.63
N LYS A 183 -18.02 -21.71 11.59
CA LYS A 183 -17.29 -21.81 12.86
C LYS A 183 -15.81 -22.22 12.73
N VAL A 184 -15.44 -22.88 11.64
CA VAL A 184 -14.03 -23.22 11.37
C VAL A 184 -13.31 -22.03 10.79
N VAL A 185 -13.95 -21.31 9.88
CA VAL A 185 -13.43 -20.05 9.31
C VAL A 185 -13.24 -19.00 10.41
N ASP A 186 -14.24 -18.81 11.29
CA ASP A 186 -14.13 -17.87 12.42
C ASP A 186 -12.91 -18.18 13.30
N ARG A 187 -12.70 -19.46 13.63
CA ARG A 187 -11.53 -19.85 14.44
C ARG A 187 -10.22 -19.63 13.72
N LEU A 188 -10.19 -19.89 12.41
CA LEU A 188 -9.01 -19.66 11.59
C LEU A 188 -8.67 -18.17 11.52
N ILE A 189 -9.66 -17.33 11.26
CA ILE A 189 -9.52 -15.87 11.27
C ILE A 189 -9.03 -15.39 12.63
N ALA A 190 -9.63 -15.86 13.73
CA ALA A 190 -9.19 -15.50 15.07
C ALA A 190 -7.72 -15.89 15.32
N THR A 191 -7.29 -17.05 14.83
CA THR A 191 -5.89 -17.50 14.96
C THR A 191 -4.94 -16.61 14.15
N TYR A 192 -5.32 -16.22 12.93
CA TYR A 192 -4.55 -15.28 12.10
C TYR A 192 -4.48 -13.89 12.75
N ASN A 193 -5.61 -13.39 13.28
CA ASN A 193 -5.64 -12.09 13.93
C ASN A 193 -4.75 -12.05 15.18
N LEU A 194 -4.73 -13.13 15.98
CA LEU A 194 -3.78 -13.25 17.08
C LEU A 194 -2.31 -13.29 16.61
N ALA A 195 -2.04 -13.90 15.46
CA ALA A 195 -0.69 -13.88 14.87
C ALA A 195 -0.30 -12.45 14.44
N ILE A 196 -1.22 -11.72 13.81
CA ILE A 196 -1.03 -10.31 13.41
C ILE A 196 -0.74 -9.45 14.64
N ASP A 197 -1.53 -9.58 15.70
CA ASP A 197 -1.33 -8.82 16.95
C ASP A 197 0.06 -9.07 17.55
N ARG A 198 0.49 -10.35 17.61
CA ARG A 198 1.81 -10.70 18.15
C ARG A 198 2.94 -10.15 17.29
N VAL A 199 2.82 -10.23 15.97
CA VAL A 199 3.85 -9.70 15.06
C VAL A 199 3.90 -8.19 15.14
N ALA A 200 2.75 -7.51 15.08
CA ALA A 200 2.68 -6.06 15.19
C ALA A 200 3.34 -5.56 16.48
N ALA A 201 3.02 -6.18 17.63
CA ALA A 201 3.64 -5.84 18.90
C ALA A 201 5.17 -6.04 18.93
N ARG A 202 5.70 -7.05 18.21
CA ARG A 202 7.15 -7.31 18.11
C ARG A 202 7.91 -6.27 17.31
N VAL A 203 7.31 -5.74 16.27
CA VAL A 203 7.97 -4.81 15.34
C VAL A 203 7.55 -3.35 15.53
N GLY A 204 6.68 -3.07 16.50
CA GLY A 204 6.17 -1.72 16.75
C GLY A 204 5.15 -1.22 15.72
N ALA A 205 4.52 -2.15 14.95
CA ALA A 205 3.46 -1.79 14.02
C ALA A 205 2.13 -1.57 14.73
N SER A 206 1.25 -0.74 14.16
CA SER A 206 -0.11 -0.53 14.64
C SER A 206 -1.10 -1.40 13.89
N VAL A 207 -1.97 -2.11 14.61
CA VAL A 207 -3.01 -2.95 14.00
C VAL A 207 -4.20 -2.10 13.59
N VAL A 208 -4.67 -2.30 12.35
CA VAL A 208 -5.92 -1.74 11.82
C VAL A 208 -7.01 -2.79 11.96
N ASP A 209 -7.98 -2.58 12.83
CA ASP A 209 -9.03 -3.55 13.13
C ASP A 209 -10.16 -3.53 12.08
N LEU A 210 -9.86 -4.09 10.91
CA LEU A 210 -10.86 -4.30 9.86
C LEU A 210 -11.92 -5.32 10.28
N HIS A 211 -11.56 -6.27 11.16
CA HIS A 211 -12.49 -7.30 11.63
C HIS A 211 -13.68 -6.68 12.35
N SER A 212 -13.43 -5.94 13.41
CA SER A 212 -14.51 -5.33 14.20
C SER A 212 -15.25 -4.25 13.41
N ALA A 213 -14.53 -3.46 12.61
CA ALA A 213 -15.13 -2.42 11.78
C ALA A 213 -16.14 -3.02 10.77
N THR A 214 -15.73 -4.07 10.04
CA THR A 214 -16.60 -4.75 9.07
C THR A 214 -17.79 -5.41 9.77
N LEU A 215 -17.55 -6.11 10.87
CA LEU A 215 -18.60 -6.79 11.62
C LEU A 215 -19.66 -5.80 12.14
N ALA A 216 -19.25 -4.61 12.57
CA ALA A 216 -20.18 -3.58 13.01
C ALA A 216 -21.07 -3.06 11.86
N LEU A 217 -20.53 -2.93 10.65
CA LEU A 217 -21.29 -2.52 9.46
C LEU A 217 -22.26 -3.61 8.99
N VAL A 218 -21.81 -4.86 8.96
CA VAL A 218 -22.64 -6.02 8.60
C VAL A 218 -23.82 -6.16 9.57
N ARG A 219 -23.59 -6.01 10.88
CA ARG A 219 -24.65 -6.05 11.90
C ARG A 219 -25.68 -4.92 11.76
N ARG A 220 -25.28 -3.80 11.14
CA ARG A 220 -26.18 -2.68 10.80
C ARG A 220 -26.90 -2.87 9.47
N GLY A 221 -26.78 -4.02 8.82
CA GLY A 221 -27.41 -4.31 7.53
C GLY A 221 -26.68 -3.71 6.32
N ARG A 222 -25.45 -3.17 6.50
CA ARG A 222 -24.68 -2.54 5.44
C ARG A 222 -23.82 -3.51 4.62
N GLY A 223 -23.87 -4.82 4.91
CA GLY A 223 -23.01 -5.81 4.26
C GLY A 223 -23.05 -5.77 2.72
N ALA A 224 -24.26 -5.70 2.14
CA ALA A 224 -24.43 -5.67 0.69
C ALA A 224 -23.75 -4.47 0.01
N ASP A 225 -23.68 -3.32 0.69
CA ASP A 225 -23.03 -2.12 0.16
C ASP A 225 -21.51 -2.23 0.10
N LEU A 226 -20.94 -3.10 0.94
CA LEU A 226 -19.49 -3.21 1.13
C LEU A 226 -18.80 -4.11 0.11
N VAL A 227 -19.57 -4.96 -0.61
CA VAL A 227 -19.02 -5.99 -1.49
C VAL A 227 -19.39 -5.69 -2.93
N SER A 228 -18.45 -5.89 -3.83
CA SER A 228 -18.65 -5.72 -5.27
C SER A 228 -19.51 -6.86 -5.86
N GLY A 229 -19.83 -6.76 -7.16
CA GLY A 229 -20.66 -7.74 -7.84
C GLY A 229 -20.09 -9.16 -7.89
N ASP A 230 -18.79 -9.35 -7.61
CA ASP A 230 -18.15 -10.67 -7.51
C ASP A 230 -18.41 -11.37 -6.17
N GLY A 231 -19.05 -10.68 -5.25
CA GLY A 231 -19.38 -11.24 -3.93
C GLY A 231 -18.19 -11.41 -2.98
N PHE A 232 -17.00 -10.92 -3.33
CA PHE A 232 -15.77 -11.15 -2.59
C PHE A 232 -14.99 -9.85 -2.29
N HIS A 233 -14.60 -9.11 -3.34
CA HIS A 233 -13.82 -7.90 -3.18
C HIS A 233 -14.65 -6.73 -2.65
N PRO A 234 -14.03 -5.78 -1.96
CA PRO A 234 -14.73 -4.57 -1.53
C PRO A 234 -15.32 -3.82 -2.73
N SER A 235 -16.57 -3.36 -2.62
CA SER A 235 -17.12 -2.38 -3.55
C SER A 235 -16.42 -1.03 -3.40
N THR A 236 -16.73 -0.05 -4.26
CA THR A 236 -16.27 1.33 -4.06
C THR A 236 -16.59 1.86 -2.65
N GLU A 237 -17.76 1.54 -2.11
CA GLU A 237 -18.12 1.91 -0.73
C GLU A 237 -17.32 1.10 0.29
N GLY A 238 -17.12 -0.21 0.06
CA GLY A 238 -16.26 -1.05 0.88
C GLY A 238 -14.83 -0.48 0.96
N HIS A 239 -14.26 -0.08 -0.17
CA HIS A 239 -12.96 0.59 -0.20
C HIS A 239 -12.93 1.89 0.60
N ARG A 240 -14.01 2.68 0.59
CA ARG A 240 -14.10 3.91 1.40
C ARG A 240 -14.13 3.60 2.89
N GLU A 241 -14.83 2.56 3.31
CA GLU A 241 -14.89 2.12 4.71
C GLU A 241 -13.56 1.55 5.20
N VAL A 242 -12.86 0.78 4.36
CA VAL A 242 -11.49 0.32 4.67
C VAL A 242 -10.56 1.52 4.84
N ALA A 243 -10.58 2.47 3.91
CA ALA A 243 -9.76 3.69 3.99
C ALA A 243 -10.09 4.51 5.24
N ARG A 244 -11.36 4.58 5.67
CA ARG A 244 -11.77 5.24 6.91
C ARG A 244 -11.14 4.56 8.12
N THR A 245 -11.18 3.23 8.19
CA THR A 245 -10.60 2.47 9.31
C THR A 245 -9.08 2.66 9.39
N PHE A 246 -8.37 2.66 8.25
CA PHE A 246 -6.95 3.00 8.21
C PHE A 246 -6.68 4.44 8.64
N THR A 247 -7.55 5.39 8.26
CA THR A 247 -7.42 6.80 8.67
C THR A 247 -7.56 6.97 10.19
N GLU A 248 -8.52 6.26 10.79
CA GLU A 248 -8.72 6.27 12.23
C GLU A 248 -7.53 5.67 12.99
N ALA A 249 -7.00 4.55 12.49
CA ALA A 249 -5.81 3.92 13.06
C ALA A 249 -4.58 4.84 12.95
N PHE A 250 -4.37 5.46 11.79
CA PHE A 250 -3.27 6.39 11.56
C PHE A 250 -3.33 7.63 12.47
N ALA A 251 -4.52 8.18 12.69
CA ALA A 251 -4.71 9.31 13.60
C ALA A 251 -4.41 8.96 15.07
N GLY A 252 -4.46 7.69 15.45
CA GLY A 252 -4.10 7.17 16.76
C GLY A 252 -2.61 6.92 16.97
N VAL A 253 -1.80 6.97 15.90
CA VAL A 253 -0.34 6.80 15.99
C VAL A 253 0.28 8.09 16.55
N PRO A 254 1.13 8.00 17.59
CA PRO A 254 1.85 9.18 18.08
C PRO A 254 2.68 9.80 16.94
N GLN A 255 2.46 11.08 16.69
CA GLN A 255 3.29 11.83 15.76
C GLN A 255 4.54 12.28 16.52
N GLY A 256 5.69 11.69 16.22
CA GLY A 256 7.00 12.04 16.78
C GLY A 256 7.47 13.46 16.45
#